data_d58c1fc0eceb4231807ff1e24b64acfb
#
_entry.id   d58c1fc0eceb4231807ff1e24b64acfb
#
_cell.length_a   1.000
_cell.length_b   1.000
_cell.length_c   1.000
_cell.angle_alpha   90.00
_cell.angle_beta   90.00
_cell.angle_gamma   90.00
#
_symmetry.space_group_name_H-M   'P 1'
#
loop_
_entity.id
_entity.type
_entity.pdbx_description
1 polymer ?
#
loop_
_entity_poly.entity_id
_entity_poly.type
_entity_poly.pdbx_seq_one_letter_code
_entity_poly.pdbx_strand_id
1 'polypeptide(L)'
;MAKLRNVCQFFQNLDELVYAADIETHELVYLNQKALDAFGLKSLDEIKGKKCYEVLQNSAIPCGVCNNDRLCVGQFEEWRYYNPVIEKYFILKDTLIEDSETKRKYRIEIAVDITKERVQDQVIQLYRDIESLANEGLKKAIAAESPDESINIILEHLGKALSGERTYIFEENENGGDNNTYEWCAPGIHPEKDNLQNVPPDVCANWYSNFEDGKAIMIPDLEETKETDPLQYENLKRQGIHSIVIVPLYDKGKVIGFCGVDNPPPKFLEYSHDMLQITAAFLISCLKRRKLLNKLLELSYKDALTKLGNRFALTDFVNQLDPTQSVAVVYCDVTGLKQVNDTQGHEAGDALILDACECLKQVFDSSCLFRIGGDELLAVCPNVTQADADALAAQLREVTRKHSVNLAIGSVRLETLGDDLFRAVTEAEKLMYADKAEYYKKSGIDRRRR
;
A
#
# COMPACT_ATOMS: atom_id res chain seq x y z
N MET A 1 -4.37 70.43 -9.86
CA MET A 1 -3.10 69.72 -10.25
C MET A 1 -1.99 69.79 -9.18
N ALA A 2 -1.75 70.93 -8.49
CA ALA A 2 -0.69 70.99 -7.46
C ALA A 2 -0.92 70.01 -6.29
N LYS A 3 -2.12 69.86 -5.81
CA LYS A 3 -2.45 68.96 -4.67
C LYS A 3 -2.30 67.48 -5.03
N LEU A 4 -2.68 67.07 -6.23
CA LEU A 4 -2.51 65.72 -6.73
C LEU A 4 -1.00 65.38 -6.86
N ARG A 5 -0.18 66.32 -7.38
CA ARG A 5 1.26 66.13 -7.47
C ARG A 5 1.92 65.93 -6.11
N ASN A 6 1.52 66.66 -5.08
CA ASN A 6 2.09 66.52 -3.74
C ASN A 6 1.72 65.17 -3.10
N VAL A 7 0.48 64.68 -3.31
CA VAL A 7 0.05 63.36 -2.86
C VAL A 7 0.81 62.27 -3.62
N CYS A 8 0.94 62.38 -4.92
CA CYS A 8 1.67 61.43 -5.75
C CYS A 8 3.15 61.37 -5.42
N GLN A 9 3.77 62.49 -5.05
CA GLN A 9 5.18 62.52 -4.64
C GLN A 9 5.46 61.72 -3.37
N PHE A 10 4.48 61.61 -2.45
CA PHE A 10 4.54 60.75 -1.25
C PHE A 10 4.63 59.27 -1.61
N PHE A 11 3.96 58.83 -2.66
CA PHE A 11 3.89 57.45 -3.10
C PHE A 11 5.05 57.01 -4.01
N GLN A 12 5.95 57.91 -4.41
CA GLN A 12 6.96 57.66 -5.44
C GLN A 12 7.92 56.48 -5.08
N ASN A 13 8.23 56.32 -3.79
CA ASN A 13 9.21 55.34 -3.30
C ASN A 13 8.54 54.20 -2.51
N LEU A 14 7.21 54.01 -2.63
CA LEU A 14 6.55 52.85 -2.05
C LEU A 14 6.92 51.58 -2.81
N ASP A 15 7.02 50.49 -2.08
CA ASP A 15 7.27 49.15 -2.66
C ASP A 15 6.01 48.53 -3.31
N GLU A 16 4.85 49.06 -3.02
CA GLU A 16 3.59 48.74 -3.68
C GLU A 16 3.46 49.46 -5.01
N LEU A 17 2.65 48.90 -5.94
CA LEU A 17 2.30 49.56 -7.16
C LEU A 17 1.22 50.61 -6.84
N VAL A 18 1.46 51.86 -7.27
CA VAL A 18 0.48 52.95 -7.08
C VAL A 18 0.21 53.63 -8.38
N TYR A 19 -1.08 53.80 -8.69
CA TYR A 19 -1.51 54.65 -9.81
C TYR A 19 -2.62 55.58 -9.46
N ALA A 20 -2.79 56.65 -10.25
CA ALA A 20 -3.93 57.50 -10.23
C ALA A 20 -4.52 57.66 -11.64
N ALA A 21 -5.84 57.59 -11.73
CA ALA A 21 -6.58 57.78 -12.98
C ALA A 21 -7.79 58.70 -12.77
N ASP A 22 -8.12 59.48 -13.76
CA ASP A 22 -9.36 60.27 -13.79
C ASP A 22 -10.56 59.33 -13.87
N ILE A 23 -11.55 59.49 -12.99
CA ILE A 23 -12.66 58.53 -12.85
C ILE A 23 -13.62 58.56 -14.04
N GLU A 24 -13.78 59.77 -14.71
CA GLU A 24 -14.69 59.94 -15.83
C GLU A 24 -14.08 59.52 -17.15
N THR A 25 -12.81 59.93 -17.37
CA THR A 25 -12.13 59.68 -18.63
C THR A 25 -11.30 58.43 -18.64
N HIS A 26 -11.06 57.80 -17.47
CA HIS A 26 -10.11 56.68 -17.25
C HIS A 26 -8.66 56.98 -17.60
N GLU A 27 -8.31 58.26 -17.83
CA GLU A 27 -6.97 58.65 -18.22
C GLU A 27 -5.99 58.48 -17.04
N LEU A 28 -4.86 57.76 -17.28
CA LEU A 28 -3.78 57.64 -16.29
C LEU A 28 -3.11 59.00 -16.11
N VAL A 29 -3.03 59.47 -14.87
CA VAL A 29 -2.36 60.71 -14.52
C VAL A 29 -1.09 60.52 -13.72
N TYR A 30 -0.92 59.31 -13.13
CA TYR A 30 0.24 58.99 -12.32
C TYR A 30 0.48 57.48 -12.24
N LEU A 31 1.74 57.09 -12.23
CA LEU A 31 2.29 55.78 -11.80
C LEU A 31 3.52 56.05 -10.94
N ASN A 32 3.69 55.34 -9.81
CA ASN A 32 4.93 55.42 -9.08
C ASN A 32 6.03 54.58 -9.78
N GLN A 33 7.29 54.66 -9.32
CA GLN A 33 8.40 53.99 -9.97
C GLN A 33 8.19 52.45 -10.02
N LYS A 34 7.67 51.86 -8.94
CA LYS A 34 7.38 50.44 -8.88
C LYS A 34 6.38 49.97 -9.93
N ALA A 35 5.33 50.78 -10.16
CA ALA A 35 4.33 50.50 -11.20
C ALA A 35 4.93 50.71 -12.61
N LEU A 36 5.73 51.73 -12.83
CA LEU A 36 6.42 51.93 -14.11
C LEU A 36 7.28 50.73 -14.45
N ASP A 37 8.10 50.27 -13.50
CA ASP A 37 8.99 49.10 -13.68
C ASP A 37 8.19 47.81 -13.95
N ALA A 38 7.09 47.59 -13.21
CA ALA A 38 6.27 46.38 -13.34
C ALA A 38 5.59 46.27 -14.71
N PHE A 39 5.17 47.41 -15.31
CA PHE A 39 4.55 47.46 -16.62
C PHE A 39 5.52 47.79 -17.76
N GLY A 40 6.84 47.78 -17.50
CA GLY A 40 7.88 47.99 -18.51
C GLY A 40 7.93 49.39 -19.09
N LEU A 41 7.48 50.44 -18.37
CA LEU A 41 7.44 51.83 -18.77
C LEU A 41 8.66 52.58 -18.23
N LYS A 42 9.19 53.49 -19.04
CA LYS A 42 10.44 54.26 -18.68
C LYS A 42 10.13 55.56 -17.95
N SER A 43 8.95 56.13 -18.20
CA SER A 43 8.58 57.41 -17.60
C SER A 43 7.09 57.69 -17.67
N LEU A 44 6.60 58.66 -16.89
CA LEU A 44 5.22 59.15 -16.94
C LEU A 44 4.85 59.77 -18.29
N ASP A 45 5.80 60.14 -19.14
CA ASP A 45 5.48 60.64 -20.47
C ASP A 45 4.85 59.62 -21.38
N GLU A 46 5.14 58.33 -21.15
CA GLU A 46 4.60 57.21 -21.93
C GLU A 46 3.12 56.92 -21.65
N ILE A 47 2.58 57.41 -20.53
CA ILE A 47 1.16 57.24 -20.15
C ILE A 47 0.28 58.42 -20.51
N LYS A 48 0.85 59.52 -20.98
CA LYS A 48 0.07 60.72 -21.32
C LYS A 48 -1.03 60.41 -22.35
N GLY A 49 -2.28 60.73 -22.00
CA GLY A 49 -3.46 60.49 -22.83
C GLY A 49 -3.90 59.02 -22.92
N LYS A 50 -3.17 58.06 -22.30
CA LYS A 50 -3.58 56.67 -22.27
C LYS A 50 -4.53 56.36 -21.13
N LYS A 51 -5.41 55.37 -21.33
CA LYS A 51 -6.37 54.90 -20.34
C LYS A 51 -5.78 53.85 -19.41
N CYS A 52 -6.27 53.78 -18.17
CA CYS A 52 -5.79 52.79 -17.19
C CYS A 52 -5.96 51.36 -17.71
N TYR A 53 -7.08 51.04 -18.36
CA TYR A 53 -7.34 49.70 -18.90
C TYR A 53 -6.44 49.35 -20.11
N GLU A 54 -5.99 50.36 -20.89
CA GLU A 54 -5.04 50.14 -21.98
C GLU A 54 -3.67 49.73 -21.45
N VAL A 55 -3.17 50.43 -20.43
CA VAL A 55 -1.82 50.24 -19.90
C VAL A 55 -1.76 49.09 -18.90
N LEU A 56 -2.70 49.03 -17.95
CA LEU A 56 -2.61 48.09 -16.84
C LEU A 56 -3.29 46.75 -17.12
N GLN A 57 -4.18 46.67 -18.15
CA GLN A 57 -4.94 45.49 -18.49
C GLN A 57 -4.78 45.05 -19.95
N ASN A 58 -4.00 45.81 -20.74
CA ASN A 58 -3.86 45.57 -22.19
C ASN A 58 -5.22 45.39 -22.89
N SER A 59 -6.19 46.19 -22.53
CA SER A 59 -7.58 46.15 -23.02
C SER A 59 -7.96 47.39 -23.81
N ALA A 60 -8.77 47.24 -24.87
CA ALA A 60 -9.30 48.35 -25.64
C ALA A 60 -10.57 48.99 -25.04
N ILE A 61 -11.15 48.35 -24.02
CA ILE A 61 -12.38 48.78 -23.35
C ILE A 61 -12.20 48.81 -21.85
N PRO A 62 -12.97 49.57 -21.07
CA PRO A 62 -12.94 49.55 -19.62
C PRO A 62 -13.10 48.15 -19.05
N CYS A 63 -12.34 47.83 -18.01
CA CYS A 63 -12.35 46.50 -17.39
C CYS A 63 -13.71 46.22 -16.73
N GLY A 64 -14.23 44.98 -16.95
CA GLY A 64 -15.52 44.55 -16.41
C GLY A 64 -15.58 44.45 -14.88
N VAL A 65 -14.42 44.49 -14.23
CA VAL A 65 -14.28 44.46 -12.76
C VAL A 65 -14.05 45.83 -12.14
N CYS A 66 -14.18 46.91 -12.93
CA CYS A 66 -13.97 48.28 -12.47
C CYS A 66 -14.99 48.64 -11.36
N ASN A 67 -14.49 49.14 -10.24
CA ASN A 67 -15.30 49.49 -9.07
C ASN A 67 -15.51 51.01 -8.92
N ASN A 68 -15.22 51.81 -9.97
CA ASN A 68 -15.32 53.25 -9.92
C ASN A 68 -16.67 53.78 -9.42
N ASP A 69 -17.77 53.10 -9.75
CA ASP A 69 -19.14 53.47 -9.37
C ASP A 69 -19.41 53.32 -7.86
N ARG A 70 -18.59 52.57 -7.15
CA ARG A 70 -18.74 52.28 -5.71
C ARG A 70 -17.83 53.15 -4.84
N LEU A 71 -16.80 53.76 -5.42
CA LEU A 71 -15.78 54.48 -4.67
C LEU A 71 -16.31 55.78 -4.10
N CYS A 72 -15.93 56.08 -2.86
CA CYS A 72 -16.26 57.34 -2.18
C CYS A 72 -14.99 58.12 -1.83
N VAL A 73 -15.10 59.44 -1.82
CA VAL A 73 -13.97 60.31 -1.49
C VAL A 73 -13.51 60.06 -0.03
N GLY A 74 -12.23 59.72 0.14
CA GLY A 74 -11.62 59.51 1.45
C GLY A 74 -11.95 58.18 2.13
N GLN A 75 -12.71 57.30 1.47
CA GLN A 75 -12.94 55.93 1.94
C GLN A 75 -12.19 54.94 1.07
N PHE A 76 -11.54 53.98 1.70
CA PHE A 76 -10.82 52.90 0.99
C PHE A 76 -11.75 51.69 0.80
N GLU A 77 -11.79 51.18 -0.43
CA GLU A 77 -12.36 49.88 -0.77
C GLU A 77 -11.23 48.90 -1.04
N GLU A 78 -11.29 47.71 -0.43
CA GLU A 78 -10.26 46.66 -0.57
C GLU A 78 -10.85 45.47 -1.29
N TRP A 79 -10.12 44.95 -2.30
CA TRP A 79 -10.51 43.77 -3.04
C TRP A 79 -9.28 43.03 -3.59
N ARG A 80 -9.45 41.79 -4.06
CA ARG A 80 -8.37 40.96 -4.58
C ARG A 80 -8.50 40.81 -6.09
N TYR A 81 -7.39 40.90 -6.78
CA TYR A 81 -7.36 40.82 -8.23
C TYR A 81 -6.11 40.07 -8.74
N TYR A 82 -6.28 39.23 -9.77
CA TYR A 82 -5.18 38.68 -10.55
C TYR A 82 -4.99 39.53 -11.80
N ASN A 83 -3.82 40.12 -11.97
CA ASN A 83 -3.49 40.87 -13.16
C ASN A 83 -2.82 39.96 -14.18
N PRO A 84 -3.47 39.66 -15.32
CA PRO A 84 -2.92 38.72 -16.32
C PRO A 84 -1.79 39.31 -17.17
N VAL A 85 -1.59 40.65 -17.16
CA VAL A 85 -0.53 41.32 -17.93
C VAL A 85 0.84 41.08 -17.31
N ILE A 86 0.91 41.15 -15.98
CA ILE A 86 2.13 40.94 -15.21
C ILE A 86 2.10 39.67 -14.38
N GLU A 87 1.09 38.81 -14.55
CA GLU A 87 0.91 37.48 -13.94
C GLU A 87 1.03 37.48 -12.42
N LYS A 88 0.39 38.48 -11.75
CA LYS A 88 0.49 38.68 -10.31
C LYS A 88 -0.84 38.79 -9.62
N TYR A 89 -0.91 38.30 -8.37
CA TYR A 89 -2.04 38.49 -7.48
C TYR A 89 -1.85 39.71 -6.59
N PHE A 90 -2.88 40.53 -6.50
CA PHE A 90 -2.86 41.79 -5.71
C PHE A 90 -4.03 41.87 -4.72
N ILE A 91 -3.74 42.50 -3.58
CA ILE A 91 -4.76 43.21 -2.80
C ILE A 91 -4.76 44.65 -3.28
N LEU A 92 -5.86 45.08 -3.86
CA LEU A 92 -6.07 46.43 -4.35
C LEU A 92 -6.79 47.24 -3.30
N LYS A 93 -6.30 48.45 -3.01
CA LYS A 93 -6.91 49.45 -2.11
C LYS A 93 -7.18 50.70 -2.90
N ASP A 94 -8.45 50.92 -3.13
CA ASP A 94 -8.96 52.04 -3.96
C ASP A 94 -9.60 53.11 -3.13
N THR A 95 -9.34 54.35 -3.50
CA THR A 95 -10.06 55.51 -2.95
C THR A 95 -10.21 56.61 -3.99
N LEU A 96 -11.13 57.55 -3.75
CA LEU A 96 -11.23 58.76 -4.54
C LEU A 96 -10.64 59.95 -3.82
N ILE A 97 -9.97 60.79 -4.59
CA ILE A 97 -9.59 62.14 -4.18
C ILE A 97 -10.24 63.16 -5.11
N GLU A 98 -10.67 64.30 -4.58
CA GLU A 98 -11.21 65.44 -5.35
C GLU A 98 -10.18 66.56 -5.38
N ASP A 99 -9.89 67.04 -6.59
CA ASP A 99 -9.08 68.25 -6.78
C ASP A 99 -9.89 69.46 -6.40
N SER A 100 -9.39 70.29 -5.46
CA SER A 100 -10.10 71.38 -4.88
C SER A 100 -10.40 72.55 -5.87
N GLU A 101 -9.58 72.67 -6.93
CA GLU A 101 -9.67 73.72 -7.92
C GLU A 101 -10.60 73.35 -9.10
N THR A 102 -10.35 72.14 -9.64
CA THR A 102 -11.04 71.67 -10.85
C THR A 102 -12.30 70.87 -10.56
N LYS A 103 -12.49 70.43 -9.28
CA LYS A 103 -13.57 69.55 -8.85
C LYS A 103 -13.54 68.13 -9.50
N ARG A 104 -12.50 67.84 -10.26
CA ARG A 104 -12.32 66.51 -10.84
C ARG A 104 -11.96 65.48 -9.76
N LYS A 105 -12.48 64.27 -9.96
CA LYS A 105 -12.22 63.14 -9.08
C LYS A 105 -11.22 62.19 -9.72
N TYR A 106 -10.28 61.75 -8.92
CA TYR A 106 -9.26 60.79 -9.33
C TYR A 106 -9.32 59.58 -8.43
N ARG A 107 -9.28 58.40 -9.03
CA ARG A 107 -9.04 57.15 -8.31
C ARG A 107 -7.56 57.06 -8.00
N ILE A 108 -7.24 56.75 -6.76
CA ILE A 108 -5.90 56.27 -6.36
C ILE A 108 -6.06 54.80 -6.00
N GLU A 109 -5.26 53.96 -6.61
CA GLU A 109 -5.14 52.54 -6.28
C GLU A 109 -3.76 52.25 -5.78
N ILE A 110 -3.70 51.51 -4.67
CA ILE A 110 -2.49 50.91 -4.12
C ILE A 110 -2.62 49.39 -4.28
N ALA A 111 -1.72 48.77 -5.04
CA ALA A 111 -1.73 47.33 -5.31
C ALA A 111 -0.58 46.66 -4.56
N VAL A 112 -0.95 45.89 -3.54
CA VAL A 112 -0.02 45.08 -2.74
C VAL A 112 0.13 43.73 -3.40
N ASP A 113 1.35 43.39 -3.83
CA ASP A 113 1.66 42.06 -4.42
C ASP A 113 1.59 40.96 -3.35
N ILE A 114 0.68 40.02 -3.51
CA ILE A 114 0.47 38.87 -2.64
C ILE A 114 0.72 37.53 -3.37
N THR A 115 1.43 37.60 -4.49
CA THR A 115 1.65 36.39 -5.33
C THR A 115 2.38 35.30 -4.56
N LYS A 116 3.43 35.67 -3.83
CA LYS A 116 4.23 34.75 -3.06
C LYS A 116 3.43 34.10 -1.93
N GLU A 117 2.67 34.89 -1.19
CA GLU A 117 1.79 34.44 -0.10
C GLU A 117 0.71 33.51 -0.63
N ARG A 118 0.09 33.85 -1.76
CA ARG A 118 -0.94 33.01 -2.39
C ARG A 118 -0.40 31.66 -2.84
N VAL A 119 0.77 31.64 -3.44
CA VAL A 119 1.42 30.36 -3.83
C VAL A 119 1.74 29.54 -2.59
N GLN A 120 2.28 30.17 -1.54
CA GLN A 120 2.56 29.48 -0.27
C GLN A 120 1.29 28.92 0.38
N ASP A 121 0.22 29.72 0.44
CA ASP A 121 -1.06 29.27 0.99
C ASP A 121 -1.65 28.09 0.22
N GLN A 122 -1.54 28.11 -1.11
CA GLN A 122 -2.00 26.98 -1.95
C GLN A 122 -1.18 25.70 -1.69
N VAL A 123 0.13 25.82 -1.53
CA VAL A 123 1.00 24.69 -1.19
C VAL A 123 0.67 24.15 0.20
N ILE A 124 0.52 25.01 1.20
CA ILE A 124 0.14 24.61 2.56
C ILE A 124 -1.23 23.90 2.57
N GLN A 125 -2.20 24.45 1.84
CA GLN A 125 -3.53 23.82 1.76
C GLN A 125 -3.45 22.44 1.09
N LEU A 126 -2.68 22.31 0.03
CA LEU A 126 -2.45 21.04 -0.63
C LEU A 126 -1.85 20.00 0.34
N TYR A 127 -0.84 20.37 1.11
CA TYR A 127 -0.24 19.49 2.12
C TYR A 127 -1.24 19.06 3.19
N ARG A 128 -2.07 19.97 3.67
CA ARG A 128 -3.13 19.66 4.65
C ARG A 128 -4.17 18.68 4.10
N ASP A 129 -4.56 18.84 2.85
CA ASP A 129 -5.55 17.96 2.22
C ASP A 129 -5.00 16.54 2.07
N ILE A 130 -3.74 16.41 1.67
CA ILE A 130 -3.07 15.11 1.56
C ILE A 130 -2.87 14.47 2.95
N GLU A 131 -2.41 15.23 3.93
CA GLU A 131 -2.25 14.76 5.31
C GLU A 131 -3.59 14.30 5.91
N SER A 132 -4.68 15.01 5.62
CA SER A 132 -6.03 14.62 6.04
C SER A 132 -6.48 13.29 5.45
N LEU A 133 -6.23 13.07 4.14
CA LEU A 133 -6.52 11.81 3.46
C LEU A 133 -5.71 10.65 4.03
N ALA A 134 -4.42 10.84 4.28
CA ALA A 134 -3.56 9.83 4.87
C ALA A 134 -4.00 9.48 6.31
N ASN A 135 -4.34 10.47 7.11
CA ASN A 135 -4.84 10.28 8.48
C ASN A 135 -6.20 9.55 8.50
N GLU A 136 -7.08 9.82 7.53
CA GLU A 136 -8.34 9.08 7.38
C GLU A 136 -8.05 7.60 7.05
N GLY A 137 -7.12 7.34 6.14
CA GLY A 137 -6.66 5.99 5.83
C GLY A 137 -6.11 5.25 7.05
N LEU A 138 -5.24 5.90 7.83
CA LEU A 138 -4.70 5.34 9.07
C LEU A 138 -5.79 4.99 10.09
N LYS A 139 -6.78 5.86 10.30
CA LYS A 139 -7.91 5.59 11.20
C LYS A 139 -8.71 4.36 10.76
N LYS A 140 -9.01 4.23 9.46
CA LYS A 140 -9.70 3.08 8.89
C LYS A 140 -8.87 1.80 9.03
N ALA A 141 -7.58 1.88 8.72
CA ALA A 141 -6.66 0.75 8.82
C ALA A 141 -6.49 0.23 10.26
N ILE A 142 -6.46 1.12 11.25
CA ILE A 142 -6.41 0.74 12.68
C ILE A 142 -7.69 0.01 13.09
N ALA A 143 -8.83 0.39 12.53
CA ALA A 143 -10.14 -0.22 12.82
C ALA A 143 -10.39 -1.52 12.04
N ALA A 144 -9.55 -1.88 11.08
CA ALA A 144 -9.71 -3.06 10.24
C ALA A 144 -9.53 -4.37 11.05
N GLU A 145 -10.26 -5.40 10.67
CA GLU A 145 -10.28 -6.68 11.38
C GLU A 145 -8.99 -7.48 11.18
N SER A 146 -8.36 -7.36 10.01
CA SER A 146 -7.14 -8.09 9.66
C SER A 146 -5.96 -7.18 9.30
N PRO A 147 -4.71 -7.65 9.50
CA PRO A 147 -3.52 -6.93 9.03
C PRO A 147 -3.49 -6.71 7.52
N ASP A 148 -3.99 -7.68 6.75
CA ASP A 148 -4.04 -7.60 5.28
C ASP A 148 -5.00 -6.51 4.83
N GLU A 149 -6.17 -6.40 5.44
CA GLU A 149 -7.13 -5.32 5.21
C GLU A 149 -6.52 -3.96 5.58
N SER A 150 -5.84 -3.87 6.75
CA SER A 150 -5.16 -2.65 7.18
C SER A 150 -4.14 -2.16 6.15
N ILE A 151 -3.32 -3.07 5.59
CA ILE A 151 -2.31 -2.76 4.57
C ILE A 151 -2.99 -2.26 3.29
N ASN A 152 -4.01 -2.96 2.79
CA ASN A 152 -4.71 -2.58 1.57
C ASN A 152 -5.37 -1.20 1.69
N ILE A 153 -5.99 -0.90 2.83
CA ILE A 153 -6.57 0.42 3.11
C ILE A 153 -5.50 1.52 3.05
N ILE A 154 -4.34 1.29 3.67
CA ILE A 154 -3.25 2.28 3.65
C ILE A 154 -2.72 2.50 2.24
N LEU A 155 -2.46 1.44 1.47
CA LEU A 155 -1.98 1.56 0.10
C LEU A 155 -2.96 2.33 -0.78
N GLU A 156 -4.26 2.04 -0.68
CA GLU A 156 -5.30 2.76 -1.40
C GLU A 156 -5.31 4.26 -1.05
N HIS A 157 -5.26 4.60 0.24
CA HIS A 157 -5.30 6.00 0.68
C HIS A 157 -4.03 6.75 0.31
N LEU A 158 -2.87 6.11 0.39
CA LEU A 158 -1.59 6.67 -0.08
C LEU A 158 -1.63 6.94 -1.59
N GLY A 159 -2.04 5.95 -2.39
CA GLY A 159 -2.11 6.11 -3.83
C GLY A 159 -3.02 7.26 -4.24
N LYS A 160 -4.20 7.37 -3.62
CA LYS A 160 -5.14 8.49 -3.85
C LYS A 160 -4.58 9.83 -3.38
N ALA A 161 -4.00 9.89 -2.19
CA ALA A 161 -3.44 11.13 -1.62
C ALA A 161 -2.27 11.65 -2.44
N LEU A 162 -1.39 10.75 -2.89
CA LEU A 162 -0.21 11.09 -3.69
C LEU A 162 -0.51 11.21 -5.18
N SER A 163 -1.75 10.93 -5.60
CA SER A 163 -2.14 10.86 -7.01
C SER A 163 -1.23 9.94 -7.83
N GLY A 164 -0.75 8.86 -7.19
CA GLY A 164 0.08 7.84 -7.82
C GLY A 164 -0.77 6.84 -8.62
N GLU A 165 -0.16 6.15 -9.54
CA GLU A 165 -0.81 5.12 -10.35
C GLU A 165 -0.85 3.77 -9.62
N ARG A 166 0.21 3.41 -8.91
CA ARG A 166 0.31 2.22 -8.07
C ARG A 166 0.97 2.55 -6.75
N THR A 167 0.56 1.85 -5.69
CA THR A 167 1.28 1.77 -4.42
C THR A 167 1.40 0.31 -4.02
N TYR A 168 2.53 -0.07 -3.46
CA TYR A 168 2.85 -1.49 -3.26
C TYR A 168 3.80 -1.73 -2.10
N ILE A 169 3.88 -3.02 -1.71
CA ILE A 169 4.88 -3.55 -0.79
C ILE A 169 5.55 -4.74 -1.43
N PHE A 170 6.88 -4.71 -1.44
CA PHE A 170 7.73 -5.86 -1.71
C PHE A 170 8.32 -6.38 -0.41
N GLU A 171 8.33 -7.71 -0.26
CA GLU A 171 8.95 -8.39 0.87
C GLU A 171 10.03 -9.36 0.38
N GLU A 172 11.17 -9.37 1.08
CA GLU A 172 12.25 -10.35 0.84
C GLU A 172 11.70 -11.77 1.05
N ASN A 173 11.92 -12.65 0.08
CA ASN A 173 11.55 -14.06 0.15
C ASN A 173 12.70 -14.93 0.68
N GLU A 174 12.44 -16.23 0.90
CA GLU A 174 13.41 -17.18 1.46
C GLU A 174 14.64 -17.41 0.56
N ASN A 175 14.56 -17.09 -0.73
CA ASN A 175 15.63 -17.24 -1.71
C ASN A 175 16.47 -15.95 -1.88
N GLY A 176 16.18 -14.91 -1.10
CA GLY A 176 16.85 -13.60 -1.15
C GLY A 176 16.37 -12.70 -2.29
N GLY A 177 15.34 -13.10 -3.03
CA GLY A 177 14.65 -12.24 -4.00
C GLY A 177 13.45 -11.54 -3.37
N ASP A 178 12.67 -10.81 -4.16
CA ASP A 178 11.54 -10.02 -3.71
C ASP A 178 10.22 -10.51 -4.30
N ASN A 179 9.15 -10.41 -3.51
CA ASN A 179 7.78 -10.63 -3.94
C ASN A 179 6.96 -9.36 -3.74
N ASN A 180 6.23 -8.92 -4.76
CA ASN A 180 5.17 -7.93 -4.61
C ASN A 180 4.02 -8.58 -3.83
N THR A 181 3.93 -8.32 -2.52
CA THR A 181 2.94 -8.97 -1.64
C THR A 181 1.64 -8.20 -1.56
N TYR A 182 1.68 -6.89 -1.71
CA TYR A 182 0.50 -6.01 -1.72
C TYR A 182 0.63 -4.95 -2.80
N GLU A 183 -0.47 -4.69 -3.50
CA GLU A 183 -0.54 -3.67 -4.54
C GLU A 183 -1.94 -3.05 -4.58
N TRP A 184 -1.99 -1.74 -4.69
CA TRP A 184 -3.17 -0.99 -5.10
C TRP A 184 -2.89 -0.29 -6.42
N CYS A 185 -3.88 -0.27 -7.31
CA CYS A 185 -3.80 0.40 -8.62
C CYS A 185 -4.91 1.43 -8.74
N ALA A 186 -4.58 2.57 -9.33
CA ALA A 186 -5.56 3.57 -9.73
C ALA A 186 -6.49 3.03 -10.84
N PRO A 187 -7.71 3.57 -10.99
CA PRO A 187 -8.62 3.14 -12.05
C PRO A 187 -7.98 3.23 -13.43
N GLY A 188 -8.00 2.13 -14.18
CA GLY A 188 -7.43 2.01 -15.52
C GLY A 188 -5.95 1.59 -15.57
N ILE A 189 -5.28 1.45 -14.43
CA ILE A 189 -3.91 0.94 -14.34
C ILE A 189 -3.93 -0.58 -14.16
N HIS A 190 -3.11 -1.28 -14.95
CA HIS A 190 -2.97 -2.73 -14.84
C HIS A 190 -2.13 -3.13 -13.62
N PRO A 191 -2.59 -4.12 -12.83
CA PRO A 191 -1.80 -4.66 -11.74
C PRO A 191 -0.58 -5.44 -12.25
N GLU A 192 0.53 -5.31 -11.53
CA GLU A 192 1.78 -6.05 -11.81
C GLU A 192 2.13 -7.04 -10.69
N LYS A 193 1.33 -7.12 -9.64
CA LYS A 193 1.59 -7.98 -8.48
C LYS A 193 1.91 -9.43 -8.87
N ASP A 194 1.12 -10.04 -9.74
CA ASP A 194 1.30 -11.45 -10.13
C ASP A 194 2.52 -11.65 -11.04
N ASN A 195 2.93 -10.60 -11.76
CA ASN A 195 4.10 -10.62 -12.64
C ASN A 195 5.41 -10.38 -11.87
N LEU A 196 5.33 -9.81 -10.66
CA LEU A 196 6.47 -9.41 -9.82
C LEU A 196 6.60 -10.33 -8.61
N GLN A 197 6.59 -11.64 -8.86
CA GLN A 197 6.86 -12.69 -7.89
C GLN A 197 8.23 -13.31 -8.13
N ASN A 198 8.97 -13.60 -7.06
CA ASN A 198 10.33 -14.14 -7.12
C ASN A 198 11.28 -13.28 -7.97
N VAL A 199 11.19 -11.96 -7.83
CA VAL A 199 12.09 -11.02 -8.51
C VAL A 199 13.51 -11.31 -8.07
N PRO A 200 14.46 -11.57 -9.02
CA PRO A 200 15.81 -11.92 -8.67
C PRO A 200 16.54 -10.81 -7.90
N PRO A 201 17.47 -11.16 -6.97
CA PRO A 201 18.15 -10.17 -6.13
C PRO A 201 18.96 -9.13 -6.92
N ASP A 202 19.48 -9.49 -8.08
CA ASP A 202 20.26 -8.60 -8.96
C ASP A 202 19.45 -7.45 -9.54
N VAL A 203 18.13 -7.64 -9.70
CA VAL A 203 17.23 -6.59 -10.21
C VAL A 203 17.14 -5.40 -9.26
N CYS A 204 17.11 -5.66 -7.93
CA CYS A 204 16.98 -4.62 -6.91
C CYS A 204 18.30 -4.34 -6.16
N ALA A 205 19.45 -4.89 -6.60
CA ALA A 205 20.72 -4.80 -5.88
C ALA A 205 21.15 -3.36 -5.58
N ASN A 206 21.02 -2.44 -6.55
CA ASN A 206 21.33 -1.03 -6.37
C ASN A 206 20.41 -0.35 -5.35
N TRP A 207 19.16 -0.78 -5.24
CA TRP A 207 18.22 -0.25 -4.25
C TRP A 207 18.59 -0.71 -2.85
N TYR A 208 18.86 -2.00 -2.68
CA TYR A 208 19.28 -2.54 -1.40
C TYR A 208 20.58 -1.91 -0.88
N SER A 209 21.55 -1.62 -1.77
CA SER A 209 22.76 -0.88 -1.41
C SER A 209 22.43 0.53 -0.87
N ASN A 210 21.49 1.24 -1.48
CA ASN A 210 21.03 2.53 -0.97
C ASN A 210 20.28 2.39 0.37
N PHE A 211 19.46 1.34 0.50
CA PHE A 211 18.72 1.06 1.74
C PHE A 211 19.66 0.77 2.92
N GLU A 212 20.76 0.04 2.71
CA GLU A 212 21.81 -0.17 3.73
C GLU A 212 22.44 1.13 4.21
N ASP A 213 22.57 2.11 3.32
CA ASP A 213 23.01 3.47 3.64
C ASP A 213 21.91 4.34 4.29
N GLY A 214 20.70 3.80 4.49
CA GLY A 214 19.55 4.54 5.03
C GLY A 214 18.88 5.48 4.02
N LYS A 215 19.17 5.33 2.72
CA LYS A 215 18.65 6.19 1.66
C LYS A 215 17.39 5.58 1.02
N ALA A 216 16.42 6.42 0.69
CA ALA A 216 15.30 6.07 -0.17
C ALA A 216 15.69 6.17 -1.65
N ILE A 217 14.90 5.58 -2.52
CA ILE A 217 15.02 5.74 -3.97
C ILE A 217 13.99 6.79 -4.42
N MET A 218 14.45 7.79 -5.14
CA MET A 218 13.61 8.79 -5.77
C MET A 218 14.12 9.01 -7.19
N ILE A 219 13.31 8.63 -8.17
CA ILE A 219 13.59 8.79 -9.60
C ILE A 219 12.51 9.72 -10.16
N PRO A 220 12.82 11.02 -10.34
CA PRO A 220 11.86 12.00 -10.87
C PRO A 220 11.57 11.78 -12.35
N ASP A 221 12.55 11.36 -13.12
CA ASP A 221 12.45 11.01 -14.53
C ASP A 221 13.25 9.74 -14.80
N LEU A 222 12.55 8.69 -15.19
CA LEU A 222 13.16 7.38 -15.48
C LEU A 222 14.18 7.46 -16.62
N GLU A 223 14.02 8.36 -17.58
CA GLU A 223 14.94 8.47 -18.72
C GLU A 223 16.37 8.85 -18.28
N GLU A 224 16.53 9.51 -17.15
CA GLU A 224 17.86 9.85 -16.60
C GLU A 224 18.64 8.61 -16.10
N THR A 225 17.96 7.49 -15.83
CA THR A 225 18.58 6.27 -15.32
C THR A 225 19.05 5.31 -16.41
N LYS A 226 18.71 5.56 -17.64
CA LYS A 226 18.94 4.67 -18.78
C LYS A 226 20.40 4.23 -18.96
N GLU A 227 21.36 5.13 -18.73
CA GLU A 227 22.79 4.84 -18.86
C GLU A 227 23.42 4.33 -17.55
N THR A 228 22.87 4.73 -16.40
CA THR A 228 23.42 4.40 -15.08
C THR A 228 22.92 3.06 -14.54
N ASP A 229 21.69 2.68 -14.84
CA ASP A 229 21.08 1.40 -14.46
C ASP A 229 20.16 0.86 -15.57
N PRO A 230 20.71 0.33 -16.68
CA PRO A 230 19.94 -0.14 -17.80
C PRO A 230 18.96 -1.28 -17.48
N LEU A 231 19.32 -2.18 -16.53
CA LEU A 231 18.48 -3.30 -16.15
C LEU A 231 17.21 -2.81 -15.46
N GLN A 232 17.37 -1.89 -14.53
CA GLN A 232 16.27 -1.28 -13.80
C GLN A 232 15.40 -0.39 -14.70
N TYR A 233 16.04 0.38 -15.57
CA TYR A 233 15.35 1.19 -16.58
C TYR A 233 14.39 0.35 -17.43
N GLU A 234 14.85 -0.76 -18.02
CA GLU A 234 14.02 -1.63 -18.85
C GLU A 234 12.88 -2.27 -18.06
N ASN A 235 13.13 -2.70 -16.82
CA ASN A 235 12.10 -3.28 -15.97
C ASN A 235 11.00 -2.28 -15.62
N LEU A 236 11.37 -1.07 -15.22
CA LEU A 236 10.41 -0.03 -14.86
C LEU A 236 9.66 0.50 -16.09
N LYS A 237 10.36 0.69 -17.20
CA LYS A 237 9.76 1.18 -18.45
C LYS A 237 8.70 0.23 -19.01
N ARG A 238 8.95 -1.09 -18.92
CA ARG A 238 7.97 -2.12 -19.33
C ARG A 238 6.66 -2.01 -18.55
N GLN A 239 6.71 -1.58 -17.31
CA GLN A 239 5.56 -1.39 -16.43
C GLN A 239 4.85 -0.03 -16.61
N GLY A 240 5.34 0.82 -17.53
CA GLY A 240 4.82 2.15 -17.77
C GLY A 240 5.24 3.18 -16.72
N ILE A 241 6.30 2.90 -15.96
CA ILE A 241 6.78 3.81 -14.91
C ILE A 241 7.62 4.91 -15.54
N HIS A 242 7.34 6.16 -15.16
CA HIS A 242 8.08 7.35 -15.57
C HIS A 242 8.81 8.01 -14.40
N SER A 243 8.21 7.92 -13.24
CA SER A 243 8.78 8.38 -11.98
C SER A 243 8.43 7.42 -10.86
N ILE A 244 9.26 7.34 -9.82
CA ILE A 244 9.06 6.39 -8.73
C ILE A 244 9.66 6.93 -7.43
N VAL A 245 8.97 6.64 -6.32
CA VAL A 245 9.50 6.88 -4.98
C VAL A 245 9.35 5.61 -4.16
N ILE A 246 10.47 5.15 -3.58
CA ILE A 246 10.53 3.92 -2.79
C ILE A 246 11.23 4.18 -1.47
N VAL A 247 10.68 3.65 -0.40
CA VAL A 247 11.29 3.68 0.94
C VAL A 247 11.48 2.27 1.47
N PRO A 248 12.61 1.98 2.13
CA PRO A 248 12.85 0.69 2.76
C PRO A 248 11.99 0.47 4.01
N LEU A 249 11.66 -0.78 4.25
CA LEU A 249 11.00 -1.25 5.45
C LEU A 249 12.02 -1.94 6.37
N TYR A 250 12.29 -1.34 7.54
CA TYR A 250 13.29 -1.88 8.48
C TYR A 250 12.64 -2.59 9.66
N ASP A 251 13.07 -3.83 9.91
CA ASP A 251 12.84 -4.50 11.19
C ASP A 251 14.15 -4.68 11.97
N LYS A 252 14.25 -4.06 13.14
CA LYS A 252 15.43 -4.13 14.01
C LYS A 252 16.76 -3.81 13.28
N GLY A 253 16.71 -2.86 12.36
CA GLY A 253 17.87 -2.44 11.58
C GLY A 253 18.17 -3.28 10.33
N LYS A 254 17.42 -4.36 10.07
CA LYS A 254 17.51 -5.12 8.82
C LYS A 254 16.40 -4.66 7.87
N VAL A 255 16.70 -4.49 6.60
CA VAL A 255 15.70 -4.30 5.53
C VAL A 255 14.93 -5.62 5.37
N ILE A 256 13.61 -5.56 5.45
CA ILE A 256 12.69 -6.70 5.27
C ILE A 256 11.89 -6.61 3.98
N GLY A 257 12.13 -5.57 3.21
CA GLY A 257 11.43 -5.22 1.99
C GLY A 257 11.36 -3.71 1.79
N PHE A 258 10.49 -3.27 0.91
CA PHE A 258 10.29 -1.86 0.63
C PHE A 258 8.84 -1.57 0.23
N CYS A 259 8.42 -0.30 0.33
CA CYS A 259 7.15 0.16 -0.22
C CYS A 259 7.38 1.36 -1.13
N GLY A 260 6.49 1.53 -2.11
CA GLY A 260 6.68 2.56 -3.10
C GLY A 260 5.39 3.09 -3.72
N VAL A 261 5.57 4.15 -4.51
CA VAL A 261 4.52 4.74 -5.35
C VAL A 261 5.08 5.00 -6.74
N ASP A 262 4.33 4.57 -7.76
CA ASP A 262 4.64 4.79 -9.17
C ASP A 262 3.91 6.03 -9.69
N ASN A 263 4.60 6.76 -10.53
CA ASN A 263 4.10 7.92 -11.28
C ASN A 263 3.40 8.99 -10.42
N PRO A 264 3.92 9.33 -9.21
CA PRO A 264 3.40 10.49 -8.51
C PRO A 264 3.71 11.75 -9.33
N PRO A 265 2.79 12.75 -9.40
CA PRO A 265 3.06 14.01 -10.08
C PRO A 265 4.34 14.67 -9.56
N PRO A 266 5.13 15.38 -10.40
CA PRO A 266 6.41 15.97 -10.00
C PRO A 266 6.34 16.84 -8.73
N LYS A 267 5.25 17.57 -8.55
CA LYS A 267 5.00 18.40 -7.35
C LYS A 267 4.81 17.60 -6.06
N PHE A 268 4.64 16.28 -6.13
CA PHE A 268 4.42 15.39 -4.99
C PHE A 268 5.62 14.49 -4.67
N LEU A 269 6.69 14.51 -5.46
CA LEU A 269 7.81 13.57 -5.29
C LEU A 269 8.43 13.62 -3.88
N GLU A 270 8.86 14.80 -3.41
CA GLU A 270 9.41 14.96 -2.06
C GLU A 270 8.38 14.59 -0.99
N TYR A 271 7.14 15.02 -1.18
CA TYR A 271 6.06 14.73 -0.27
C TYR A 271 5.72 13.24 -0.22
N SER A 272 5.80 12.54 -1.36
CA SER A 272 5.62 11.09 -1.44
C SER A 272 6.65 10.34 -0.60
N HIS A 273 7.90 10.78 -0.63
CA HIS A 273 8.96 10.24 0.21
C HIS A 273 8.60 10.35 1.70
N ASP A 274 8.24 11.54 2.17
CA ASP A 274 7.92 11.80 3.58
C ASP A 274 6.70 10.98 4.04
N MET A 275 5.66 10.94 3.22
CA MET A 275 4.44 10.18 3.52
C MET A 275 4.69 8.67 3.57
N LEU A 276 5.43 8.13 2.61
CA LEU A 276 5.81 6.71 2.62
C LEU A 276 6.67 6.40 3.86
N GLN A 277 7.61 7.26 4.22
CA GLN A 277 8.47 7.08 5.37
C GLN A 277 7.70 7.09 6.71
N ILE A 278 6.73 8.00 6.86
CA ILE A 278 5.86 8.06 8.05
C ILE A 278 4.99 6.80 8.13
N THR A 279 4.42 6.36 7.01
CA THR A 279 3.53 5.20 6.98
C THR A 279 4.28 3.87 7.05
N ALA A 280 5.56 3.83 6.70
CA ALA A 280 6.40 2.62 6.76
C ALA A 280 6.37 1.94 8.14
N ALA A 281 6.44 2.72 9.22
CA ALA A 281 6.38 2.18 10.59
C ALA A 281 5.05 1.44 10.87
N PHE A 282 3.94 1.98 10.37
CA PHE A 282 2.64 1.33 10.49
C PHE A 282 2.56 0.05 9.63
N LEU A 283 3.01 0.11 8.39
CA LEU A 283 3.07 -1.04 7.48
C LEU A 283 3.92 -2.18 8.07
N ILE A 284 5.09 -1.87 8.62
CA ILE A 284 5.96 -2.84 9.31
C ILE A 284 5.20 -3.49 10.48
N SER A 285 4.45 -2.71 11.27
CA SER A 285 3.65 -3.24 12.36
C SER A 285 2.57 -4.22 11.88
N CYS A 286 1.89 -3.89 10.77
CA CYS A 286 0.89 -4.78 10.15
C CYS A 286 1.53 -6.07 9.61
N LEU A 287 2.66 -5.98 8.90
CA LEU A 287 3.41 -7.14 8.39
C LEU A 287 3.85 -8.07 9.51
N LYS A 288 4.36 -7.52 10.62
CA LYS A 288 4.71 -8.28 11.82
C LYS A 288 3.49 -8.96 12.44
N ARG A 289 2.39 -8.24 12.59
CA ARG A 289 1.13 -8.79 13.13
C ARG A 289 0.63 -9.94 12.26
N ARG A 290 0.65 -9.80 10.93
CA ARG A 290 0.31 -10.86 9.98
C ARG A 290 1.19 -12.10 10.16
N LYS A 291 2.53 -11.91 10.22
CA LYS A 291 3.50 -13.00 10.43
C LYS A 291 3.28 -13.73 11.75
N LEU A 292 3.00 -12.99 12.82
CA LEU A 292 2.69 -13.57 14.13
C LEU A 292 1.38 -14.36 14.12
N LEU A 293 0.32 -13.80 13.51
CA LEU A 293 -0.98 -14.49 13.38
C LEU A 293 -0.84 -15.78 12.57
N ASN A 294 -0.15 -15.74 11.44
CA ASN A 294 0.10 -16.93 10.62
C ASN A 294 0.89 -17.99 11.40
N LYS A 295 1.90 -17.56 12.19
CA LYS A 295 2.67 -18.48 13.04
C LYS A 295 1.81 -19.07 14.17
N LEU A 296 0.94 -18.28 14.80
CA LEU A 296 -0.01 -18.77 15.80
C LEU A 296 -1.00 -19.77 15.19
N LEU A 297 -1.52 -19.49 13.99
CA LEU A 297 -2.38 -20.44 13.27
C LEU A 297 -1.63 -21.72 12.94
N GLU A 298 -0.40 -21.62 12.41
CA GLU A 298 0.44 -22.80 12.15
C GLU A 298 0.64 -23.65 13.41
N LEU A 299 1.03 -23.02 14.53
CA LEU A 299 1.22 -23.73 15.80
C LEU A 299 -0.08 -24.29 16.38
N SER A 300 -1.20 -23.63 16.15
CA SER A 300 -2.52 -24.06 16.64
C SER A 300 -3.13 -25.20 15.81
N TYR A 301 -2.87 -25.25 14.51
CA TYR A 301 -3.54 -26.19 13.59
C TYR A 301 -2.61 -27.27 13.01
N LYS A 302 -1.30 -27.12 13.10
CA LYS A 302 -0.32 -28.06 12.54
C LYS A 302 0.44 -28.83 13.61
N ASP A 303 0.73 -30.10 13.34
CA ASP A 303 1.67 -30.88 14.13
C ASP A 303 3.11 -30.38 13.89
N ALA A 304 3.89 -30.26 14.96
CA ALA A 304 5.22 -29.65 14.90
C ALA A 304 6.22 -30.44 14.03
N LEU A 305 6.14 -31.78 14.07
CA LEU A 305 7.03 -32.68 13.34
C LEU A 305 6.58 -32.85 11.89
N THR A 306 5.34 -33.26 11.69
CA THR A 306 4.85 -33.75 10.38
C THR A 306 4.26 -32.65 9.51
N LYS A 307 3.92 -31.47 10.09
CA LYS A 307 3.19 -30.38 9.44
C LYS A 307 1.80 -30.77 8.93
N LEU A 308 1.32 -31.96 9.22
CA LEU A 308 -0.08 -32.34 9.02
C LEU A 308 -1.01 -31.57 9.98
N GLY A 309 -2.31 -31.63 9.77
CA GLY A 309 -3.28 -31.13 10.75
C GLY A 309 -3.07 -31.82 12.11
N ASN A 310 -3.17 -31.06 13.21
CA ASN A 310 -3.15 -31.63 14.55
C ASN A 310 -4.60 -32.02 14.99
N ARG A 311 -4.74 -32.44 16.23
CA ARG A 311 -6.07 -32.82 16.79
C ARG A 311 -7.08 -31.66 16.77
N PHE A 312 -6.62 -30.42 16.95
CA PHE A 312 -7.48 -29.24 16.89
C PHE A 312 -7.95 -28.99 15.45
N ALA A 313 -7.03 -29.06 14.49
CA ALA A 313 -7.35 -28.96 13.07
C ALA A 313 -8.38 -30.03 12.62
N LEU A 314 -8.25 -31.27 13.10
CA LEU A 314 -9.23 -32.32 12.84
C LEU A 314 -10.62 -31.93 13.34
N THR A 315 -10.73 -31.42 14.56
CA THR A 315 -12.02 -31.02 15.14
C THR A 315 -12.66 -29.90 14.33
N ASP A 316 -11.87 -28.90 13.94
CA ASP A 316 -12.36 -27.76 13.15
C ASP A 316 -12.74 -28.18 11.73
N PHE A 317 -11.92 -29.01 11.08
CA PHE A 317 -12.21 -29.57 9.76
C PHE A 317 -13.55 -30.31 9.74
N VAL A 318 -13.81 -31.16 10.74
CA VAL A 318 -15.05 -31.91 10.86
C VAL A 318 -16.26 -31.01 11.05
N ASN A 319 -16.13 -29.96 11.86
CA ASN A 319 -17.23 -29.01 12.10
C ASN A 319 -17.62 -28.20 10.85
N GLN A 320 -16.72 -28.12 9.86
CA GLN A 320 -16.96 -27.43 8.60
C GLN A 320 -17.55 -28.33 7.50
N LEU A 321 -17.55 -29.65 7.70
CA LEU A 321 -18.09 -30.59 6.72
C LEU A 321 -19.63 -30.55 6.71
N ASP A 322 -20.23 -30.76 5.52
CA ASP A 322 -21.69 -30.93 5.40
C ASP A 322 -22.11 -32.23 6.07
N PRO A 323 -23.01 -32.19 7.05
CA PRO A 323 -23.53 -33.40 7.74
C PRO A 323 -24.15 -34.42 6.82
N THR A 324 -24.59 -34.05 5.64
CA THR A 324 -25.29 -34.93 4.68
C THR A 324 -24.34 -35.70 3.76
N GLN A 325 -23.06 -35.31 3.71
CA GLN A 325 -22.11 -35.95 2.81
C GLN A 325 -21.54 -37.24 3.36
N SER A 326 -21.11 -38.15 2.46
CA SER A 326 -20.37 -39.36 2.84
C SER A 326 -18.94 -39.03 3.26
N VAL A 327 -18.38 -39.81 4.19
CA VAL A 327 -17.00 -39.59 4.68
C VAL A 327 -16.32 -40.94 4.87
N ALA A 328 -15.11 -41.10 4.38
CA ALA A 328 -14.24 -42.21 4.75
C ALA A 328 -13.20 -41.73 5.79
N VAL A 329 -13.01 -42.54 6.79
CA VAL A 329 -12.03 -42.38 7.85
C VAL A 329 -11.01 -43.51 7.73
N VAL A 330 -9.74 -43.15 7.58
CA VAL A 330 -8.61 -44.13 7.57
C VAL A 330 -7.70 -43.82 8.75
N TYR A 331 -7.68 -44.68 9.72
CA TYR A 331 -6.85 -44.60 10.93
C TYR A 331 -5.59 -45.42 10.74
N CYS A 332 -4.44 -44.83 10.98
CA CYS A 332 -3.14 -45.45 10.79
C CYS A 332 -2.28 -45.34 12.06
N ASP A 333 -1.51 -46.38 12.34
CA ASP A 333 -0.51 -46.41 13.41
C ASP A 333 0.85 -46.85 12.85
N VAL A 334 1.90 -46.09 13.16
CA VAL A 334 3.26 -46.40 12.69
C VAL A 334 3.83 -47.56 13.49
N THR A 335 3.78 -48.76 12.89
CA THR A 335 4.12 -49.99 13.57
C THR A 335 5.64 -50.14 13.71
N GLY A 336 6.12 -50.48 14.91
CA GLY A 336 7.55 -50.66 15.19
C GLY A 336 8.30 -49.40 15.65
N LEU A 337 7.63 -48.27 15.78
CA LEU A 337 8.22 -46.98 16.19
C LEU A 337 8.99 -47.12 17.51
N LYS A 338 8.43 -47.78 18.53
CA LYS A 338 9.12 -47.99 19.80
C LYS A 338 10.44 -48.73 19.63
N GLN A 339 10.47 -49.78 18.81
CA GLN A 339 11.69 -50.57 18.56
C GLN A 339 12.76 -49.71 17.86
N VAL A 340 12.38 -48.87 16.91
CA VAL A 340 13.29 -47.94 16.24
C VAL A 340 13.83 -46.94 17.25
N ASN A 341 12.99 -46.34 18.08
CA ASN A 341 13.41 -45.43 19.13
C ASN A 341 14.39 -46.07 20.11
N ASP A 342 14.10 -47.27 20.57
CA ASP A 342 14.93 -48.00 21.56
C ASP A 342 16.28 -48.44 20.98
N THR A 343 16.38 -48.68 19.65
CA THR A 343 17.59 -49.21 19.01
C THR A 343 18.43 -48.16 18.29
N GLN A 344 17.78 -47.11 17.73
CA GLN A 344 18.42 -46.12 16.85
C GLN A 344 18.23 -44.68 17.33
N GLY A 345 17.45 -44.46 18.41
CA GLY A 345 17.18 -43.16 19.00
C GLY A 345 15.94 -42.44 18.41
N HIS A 346 15.53 -41.38 19.07
CA HIS A 346 14.31 -40.64 18.74
C HIS A 346 14.35 -39.98 17.34
N GLU A 347 15.53 -39.56 16.88
CA GLU A 347 15.67 -38.97 15.53
C GLU A 347 15.31 -39.97 14.43
N ALA A 348 15.67 -41.22 14.59
CA ALA A 348 15.31 -42.30 13.67
C ALA A 348 13.81 -42.62 13.72
N GLY A 349 13.19 -42.52 14.90
CA GLY A 349 11.76 -42.64 15.05
C GLY A 349 10.99 -41.48 14.41
N ASP A 350 11.47 -40.28 14.56
CA ASP A 350 10.89 -39.10 13.88
C ASP A 350 10.99 -39.23 12.36
N ALA A 351 12.12 -39.71 11.83
CA ALA A 351 12.27 -40.02 10.40
C ALA A 351 11.24 -41.05 9.92
N LEU A 352 11.01 -42.12 10.69
CA LEU A 352 10.02 -43.14 10.36
C LEU A 352 8.60 -42.59 10.33
N ILE A 353 8.25 -41.67 11.23
CA ILE A 353 6.96 -40.98 11.22
C ILE A 353 6.83 -40.09 9.97
N LEU A 354 7.88 -39.36 9.59
CA LEU A 354 7.91 -38.52 8.39
C LEU A 354 7.74 -39.37 7.12
N ASP A 355 8.44 -40.52 7.02
CA ASP A 355 8.29 -41.44 5.90
C ASP A 355 6.85 -41.98 5.79
N ALA A 356 6.24 -42.29 6.93
CA ALA A 356 4.82 -42.67 6.97
C ALA A 356 3.91 -41.54 6.45
N CYS A 357 4.16 -40.31 6.84
CA CYS A 357 3.40 -39.16 6.35
C CYS A 357 3.57 -38.96 4.84
N GLU A 358 4.77 -39.14 4.31
CA GLU A 358 5.01 -39.07 2.86
C GLU A 358 4.27 -40.18 2.09
N CYS A 359 4.15 -41.38 2.67
CA CYS A 359 3.30 -42.43 2.11
C CYS A 359 1.80 -42.01 2.07
N LEU A 360 1.29 -41.39 3.14
CA LEU A 360 -0.09 -40.89 3.16
C LEU A 360 -0.32 -39.76 2.15
N LYS A 361 0.59 -38.80 2.01
CA LYS A 361 0.50 -37.70 1.05
C LYS A 361 0.48 -38.17 -0.41
N GLN A 362 1.04 -39.34 -0.73
CA GLN A 362 0.93 -39.91 -2.08
C GLN A 362 -0.47 -40.47 -2.41
N VAL A 363 -1.30 -40.70 -1.39
CA VAL A 363 -2.62 -41.33 -1.54
C VAL A 363 -3.76 -40.38 -1.24
N PHE A 364 -3.57 -39.49 -0.27
CA PHE A 364 -4.59 -38.59 0.24
C PHE A 364 -4.19 -37.13 0.02
N ASP A 365 -5.18 -36.24 -0.14
CA ASP A 365 -4.94 -34.81 -0.09
C ASP A 365 -4.44 -34.41 1.30
N SER A 366 -3.41 -33.55 1.33
CA SER A 366 -2.80 -33.09 2.57
C SER A 366 -3.76 -32.35 3.50
N SER A 367 -4.82 -31.76 2.96
CA SER A 367 -5.87 -31.06 3.75
C SER A 367 -6.74 -32.04 4.55
N CYS A 368 -6.75 -33.32 4.16
CA CYS A 368 -7.51 -34.40 4.80
C CYS A 368 -6.67 -35.21 5.80
N LEU A 369 -5.39 -34.86 6.01
CA LEU A 369 -4.44 -35.62 6.83
C LEU A 369 -4.17 -34.97 8.17
N PHE A 370 -4.22 -35.78 9.23
CA PHE A 370 -4.05 -35.33 10.62
C PHE A 370 -3.14 -36.26 11.40
N ARG A 371 -2.34 -35.71 12.31
CA ARG A 371 -1.62 -36.48 13.36
C ARG A 371 -2.33 -36.21 14.69
N ILE A 372 -2.84 -37.25 15.30
CA ILE A 372 -3.69 -37.17 16.50
C ILE A 372 -3.02 -37.68 17.77
N GLY A 373 -1.93 -38.44 17.61
CA GLY A 373 -1.13 -39.02 18.67
C GLY A 373 0.34 -39.19 18.25
N GLY A 374 1.18 -39.80 19.06
CA GLY A 374 2.62 -39.98 18.80
C GLY A 374 2.88 -40.72 17.48
N ASP A 375 2.31 -41.87 17.28
CA ASP A 375 2.40 -42.77 16.12
C ASP A 375 1.07 -42.87 15.32
N GLU A 376 0.07 -42.09 15.70
CA GLU A 376 -1.30 -42.16 15.17
C GLU A 376 -1.55 -41.08 14.12
N LEU A 377 -1.86 -41.53 12.91
CA LEU A 377 -2.17 -40.69 11.75
C LEU A 377 -3.62 -40.98 11.27
N LEU A 378 -4.31 -39.96 10.82
CA LEU A 378 -5.70 -40.06 10.40
C LEU A 378 -5.88 -39.37 9.05
N ALA A 379 -6.60 -40.02 8.12
CA ALA A 379 -7.15 -39.37 6.94
C ALA A 379 -8.68 -39.34 7.04
N VAL A 380 -9.26 -38.14 6.75
CA VAL A 380 -10.73 -37.93 6.72
C VAL A 380 -11.10 -37.41 5.34
N CYS A 381 -11.68 -38.27 4.51
CA CYS A 381 -11.96 -38.00 3.11
C CYS A 381 -13.47 -37.79 2.87
N PRO A 382 -13.94 -36.58 2.62
CA PRO A 382 -15.34 -36.33 2.30
C PRO A 382 -15.69 -36.74 0.86
N ASN A 383 -16.96 -36.98 0.62
CA ASN A 383 -17.55 -37.24 -0.70
C ASN A 383 -16.99 -38.48 -1.45
N VAL A 384 -16.64 -39.54 -0.71
CA VAL A 384 -16.11 -40.79 -1.29
C VAL A 384 -17.14 -41.90 -1.32
N THR A 385 -17.11 -42.74 -2.38
CA THR A 385 -17.89 -43.97 -2.44
C THR A 385 -17.23 -45.10 -1.63
N GLN A 386 -17.94 -46.21 -1.40
CA GLN A 386 -17.33 -47.37 -0.74
C GLN A 386 -16.17 -47.94 -1.56
N ALA A 387 -16.33 -48.00 -2.89
CA ALA A 387 -15.28 -48.49 -3.77
C ALA A 387 -14.03 -47.60 -3.72
N ASP A 388 -14.19 -46.29 -3.62
CA ASP A 388 -13.08 -45.36 -3.47
C ASP A 388 -12.36 -45.52 -2.12
N ALA A 389 -13.13 -45.65 -1.02
CA ALA A 389 -12.55 -45.88 0.30
C ALA A 389 -11.73 -47.15 0.38
N ASP A 390 -12.21 -48.26 -0.20
CA ASP A 390 -11.53 -49.52 -0.28
C ASP A 390 -10.28 -49.43 -1.16
N ALA A 391 -10.37 -48.73 -2.28
CA ALA A 391 -9.24 -48.47 -3.19
C ALA A 391 -8.15 -47.63 -2.53
N LEU A 392 -8.49 -46.56 -1.80
CA LEU A 392 -7.53 -45.73 -1.05
C LEU A 392 -6.79 -46.52 0.02
N ALA A 393 -7.51 -47.35 0.80
CA ALA A 393 -6.89 -48.19 1.80
C ALA A 393 -5.94 -49.24 1.16
N ALA A 394 -6.31 -49.85 0.03
CA ALA A 394 -5.48 -50.80 -0.71
C ALA A 394 -4.24 -50.11 -1.31
N GLN A 395 -4.41 -48.90 -1.89
CA GLN A 395 -3.33 -48.11 -2.43
C GLN A 395 -2.30 -47.72 -1.35
N LEU A 396 -2.78 -47.30 -0.17
CA LEU A 396 -1.91 -46.98 0.96
C LEU A 396 -1.07 -48.18 1.37
N ARG A 397 -1.66 -49.37 1.46
CA ARG A 397 -0.92 -50.60 1.76
C ARG A 397 0.15 -50.92 0.73
N GLU A 398 -0.10 -50.62 -0.54
CA GLU A 398 0.89 -50.81 -1.60
C GLU A 398 2.02 -49.81 -1.52
N VAL A 399 1.71 -48.52 -1.30
CA VAL A 399 2.72 -47.45 -1.17
C VAL A 399 3.61 -47.70 0.03
N THR A 400 3.05 -48.01 1.21
CA THR A 400 3.83 -48.28 2.42
C THR A 400 4.75 -49.50 2.26
N ARG A 401 4.30 -50.55 1.56
CA ARG A 401 5.13 -51.70 1.24
C ARG A 401 6.34 -51.34 0.35
N LYS A 402 6.14 -50.48 -0.66
CA LYS A 402 7.22 -50.01 -1.54
C LYS A 402 8.27 -49.18 -0.81
N HIS A 403 7.86 -48.42 0.18
CA HIS A 403 8.72 -47.55 0.99
C HIS A 403 9.27 -48.25 2.24
N SER A 404 8.98 -49.57 2.46
CA SER A 404 9.38 -50.31 3.64
C SER A 404 8.89 -49.71 4.97
N VAL A 405 7.79 -48.96 4.92
CA VAL A 405 7.11 -48.43 6.09
C VAL A 405 6.00 -49.36 6.53
N ASN A 406 5.96 -49.68 7.81
CA ASN A 406 4.90 -50.53 8.35
C ASN A 406 3.82 -49.71 9.01
N LEU A 407 2.61 -49.69 8.42
CA LEU A 407 1.42 -49.09 8.99
C LEU A 407 0.39 -50.15 9.30
N ALA A 408 -0.18 -50.09 10.50
CA ALA A 408 -1.44 -50.74 10.79
C ALA A 408 -2.59 -49.81 10.35
N ILE A 409 -3.53 -50.33 9.58
CA ILE A 409 -4.56 -49.52 8.88
C ILE A 409 -5.95 -50.05 9.22
N GLY A 410 -6.82 -49.14 9.69
CA GLY A 410 -8.26 -49.41 9.82
C GLY A 410 -9.05 -48.37 8.99
N SER A 411 -10.00 -48.82 8.21
CA SER A 411 -10.83 -47.95 7.35
C SER A 411 -12.31 -48.15 7.59
N VAL A 412 -13.05 -47.09 7.71
CA VAL A 412 -14.49 -47.07 7.87
C VAL A 412 -15.09 -45.98 6.98
N ARG A 413 -16.20 -46.30 6.32
CA ARG A 413 -16.96 -45.29 5.56
C ARG A 413 -18.35 -45.08 6.19
N LEU A 414 -18.74 -43.82 6.32
CA LEU A 414 -20.06 -43.39 6.65
C LEU A 414 -20.81 -42.97 5.38
N GLU A 415 -22.09 -43.31 5.27
CA GLU A 415 -22.98 -42.86 4.19
C GLU A 415 -23.28 -41.36 4.32
N THR A 416 -23.47 -40.92 5.57
CA THR A 416 -23.66 -39.52 5.96
C THR A 416 -22.84 -39.25 7.20
N LEU A 417 -22.23 -38.03 7.24
CA LEU A 417 -21.40 -37.64 8.37
C LEU A 417 -22.22 -37.61 9.66
N GLY A 418 -23.39 -36.94 9.68
CA GLY A 418 -24.25 -36.80 10.84
C GLY A 418 -23.48 -36.47 12.12
N ASP A 419 -23.96 -36.94 13.28
CA ASP A 419 -23.25 -36.84 14.57
C ASP A 419 -22.27 -38.01 14.85
N ASP A 420 -22.03 -38.86 13.84
CA ASP A 420 -21.39 -40.17 14.05
C ASP A 420 -19.88 -40.23 13.67
N LEU A 421 -19.24 -39.13 13.29
CA LEU A 421 -17.83 -39.21 12.88
C LEU A 421 -16.90 -39.75 13.99
N PHE A 422 -17.09 -39.31 15.24
CA PHE A 422 -16.31 -39.85 16.37
C PHE A 422 -16.51 -41.34 16.57
N ARG A 423 -17.69 -41.86 16.27
CA ARG A 423 -17.95 -43.30 16.26
C ARG A 423 -17.21 -44.00 15.13
N ALA A 424 -17.21 -43.40 13.92
CA ALA A 424 -16.42 -43.92 12.79
C ALA A 424 -14.92 -43.93 13.08
N VAL A 425 -14.37 -42.88 13.69
CA VAL A 425 -12.97 -42.83 14.13
C VAL A 425 -12.68 -43.96 15.12
N THR A 426 -13.56 -44.16 16.12
CA THR A 426 -13.41 -45.21 17.12
C THR A 426 -13.47 -46.61 16.48
N GLU A 427 -14.33 -46.78 15.45
CA GLU A 427 -14.44 -48.08 14.74
C GLU A 427 -13.25 -48.31 13.82
N ALA A 428 -12.74 -47.29 13.12
CA ALA A 428 -11.54 -47.35 12.34
C ALA A 428 -10.30 -47.67 13.24
N GLU A 429 -10.21 -47.07 14.42
CA GLU A 429 -9.20 -47.37 15.43
C GLU A 429 -9.22 -48.86 15.85
N LYS A 430 -10.40 -49.43 16.10
CA LYS A 430 -10.51 -50.85 16.44
C LYS A 430 -10.02 -51.73 15.30
N LEU A 431 -10.36 -51.41 14.05
CA LEU A 431 -9.90 -52.14 12.87
C LEU A 431 -8.37 -52.04 12.73
N MET A 432 -7.79 -50.87 12.96
CA MET A 432 -6.37 -50.65 12.97
C MET A 432 -5.66 -51.50 14.05
N TYR A 433 -6.22 -51.57 15.28
CA TYR A 433 -5.67 -52.45 16.32
C TYR A 433 -5.73 -53.93 15.94
N ALA A 434 -6.77 -54.37 15.22
CA ALA A 434 -6.85 -55.75 14.71
C ALA A 434 -5.75 -56.02 13.66
N ASP A 435 -5.53 -55.10 12.73
CA ASP A 435 -4.49 -55.14 11.72
C ASP A 435 -3.06 -55.17 12.39
N LYS A 436 -2.87 -54.28 13.39
CA LYS A 436 -1.64 -54.23 14.19
C LYS A 436 -1.35 -55.56 14.91
N ALA A 437 -2.38 -56.18 15.45
CA ALA A 437 -2.25 -57.51 16.13
C ALA A 437 -1.87 -58.61 15.14
N GLU A 438 -2.41 -58.61 13.92
CA GLU A 438 -2.07 -59.56 12.87
C GLU A 438 -0.63 -59.39 12.40
N TYR A 439 -0.16 -58.14 12.24
CA TYR A 439 1.24 -57.86 11.92
C TYR A 439 2.20 -58.46 12.94
N TYR A 440 1.98 -58.26 14.26
CA TYR A 440 2.84 -58.81 15.29
C TYR A 440 2.81 -60.34 15.36
N LYS A 441 1.69 -60.99 15.05
CA LYS A 441 1.61 -62.43 14.94
C LYS A 441 2.46 -62.98 13.79
N LYS A 442 2.44 -62.31 12.65
CA LYS A 442 3.22 -62.72 11.46
C LYS A 442 4.70 -62.44 11.60
N SER A 443 5.07 -61.33 12.28
CA SER A 443 6.48 -60.95 12.48
C SER A 443 7.20 -61.71 13.60
N GLY A 444 6.51 -62.52 14.41
CA GLY A 444 7.07 -63.26 15.53
C GLY A 444 7.57 -62.39 16.70
N ILE A 445 7.24 -61.12 16.73
CA ILE A 445 7.65 -60.17 17.78
C ILE A 445 6.66 -60.25 18.94
N ASP A 446 7.14 -60.78 20.09
CA ASP A 446 6.31 -60.86 21.30
C ASP A 446 6.13 -59.53 21.99
N ARG A 447 4.87 -58.99 22.01
CA ARG A 447 4.47 -57.72 22.64
C ARG A 447 4.60 -57.71 24.17
N ARG A 448 4.82 -58.88 24.80
CA ARG A 448 4.81 -59.07 26.26
C ARG A 448 6.18 -59.09 26.91
N ARG A 449 7.25 -58.97 26.14
CA ARG A 449 8.60 -58.86 26.71
C ARG A 449 9.01 -57.38 26.79
N ARG A 450 8.40 -56.68 27.69
CA ARG A 450 8.79 -55.71 28.73
C ARG A 450 7.63 -54.89 29.22
#